data_15249db5aecfd3385a8adb2a6ae558a1
#
_entry.id   15249db5aecfd3385a8adb2a6ae558a1
#
_cell.length_a   1.000
_cell.length_b   1.000
_cell.length_c   1.000
_cell.angle_alpha   90.00
_cell.angle_beta   90.00
_cell.angle_gamma   90.00
#
_symmetry.space_group_name_H-M   'P 1'
#
loop_
_entity.id
_entity.type
_entity.pdbx_description
1 polymer ?
#
loop_
_entity_poly.entity_id
_entity_poly.type
_entity_poly.pdbx_seq_one_letter_code
_entity_poly.pdbx_strand_id
1 'polypeptide(L)'
;MIADIAPGMISIKYGFRGPNFATVSACASSANAIIDALNYIRLGYAEVMVTGGSEAGVAKASIGGFNALHALSTRNDDPATASRPFD
;
A
#
# COMPACT_ATOMS: atom_id res chain seq x y z
N MET A 1 0.89 -15.31 6.16
CA MET A 1 0.51 -14.51 4.97
C MET A 1 1.80 -14.06 4.30
N ILE A 2 1.89 -14.19 2.98
CA ILE A 2 3.08 -13.82 2.20
C ILE A 2 2.96 -12.36 1.80
N ALA A 3 3.93 -11.51 2.20
CA ALA A 3 3.84 -10.06 2.01
C ALA A 3 3.89 -9.63 0.54
N ASP A 4 4.59 -10.38 -0.29
CA ASP A 4 4.79 -10.10 -1.71
C ASP A 4 3.79 -10.83 -2.64
N ILE A 5 2.66 -11.30 -2.11
CA ILE A 5 1.67 -12.02 -2.93
C ILE A 5 1.08 -11.12 -4.02
N ALA A 6 0.83 -9.84 -3.72
CA ALA A 6 0.24 -8.92 -4.70
C ALA A 6 1.18 -8.64 -5.88
N PRO A 7 2.44 -8.24 -5.69
CA PRO A 7 3.37 -8.09 -6.81
C PRO A 7 3.62 -9.42 -7.54
N GLY A 8 3.67 -10.55 -6.83
CA GLY A 8 3.80 -11.88 -7.44
C GLY A 8 2.64 -12.21 -8.37
N MET A 9 1.42 -11.96 -7.95
CA MET A 9 0.22 -12.18 -8.78
C MET A 9 0.17 -11.29 -10.02
N ILE A 10 0.61 -10.03 -9.89
CA ILE A 10 0.72 -9.11 -11.03
C ILE A 10 1.75 -9.65 -12.03
N SER A 11 2.92 -10.06 -11.54
CA SER A 11 3.97 -10.65 -12.36
C SER A 11 3.50 -11.87 -13.13
N ILE A 12 2.82 -12.81 -12.46
CA ILE A 12 2.26 -14.01 -13.09
C ILE A 12 1.22 -13.65 -14.15
N LYS A 13 0.29 -12.76 -13.80
CA LYS A 13 -0.84 -12.40 -14.66
C LYS A 13 -0.39 -11.72 -15.96
N TYR A 14 0.60 -10.84 -15.87
CA TYR A 14 1.04 -10.01 -17.00
C TYR A 14 2.37 -10.45 -17.62
N GLY A 15 3.01 -11.48 -17.07
CA GLY A 15 4.29 -11.98 -17.54
C GLY A 15 5.45 -11.02 -17.27
N PHE A 16 5.32 -10.12 -16.29
CA PHE A 16 6.38 -9.18 -15.94
C PHE A 16 7.56 -9.90 -15.28
N ARG A 17 8.76 -9.47 -15.60
CA ARG A 17 10.00 -10.03 -15.10
C ARG A 17 10.90 -8.93 -14.56
N GLY A 18 11.84 -9.30 -13.70
CA GLY A 18 12.74 -8.37 -13.05
C GLY A 18 12.48 -8.24 -11.55
N PRO A 19 12.88 -7.16 -10.91
CA PRO A 19 12.68 -6.97 -9.47
C PRO A 19 11.20 -7.10 -9.08
N ASN A 20 10.91 -7.95 -8.09
CA ASN A 20 9.55 -8.22 -7.62
C ASN A 20 9.60 -8.46 -6.11
N PHE A 21 9.10 -7.51 -5.33
CA PHE A 21 9.16 -7.56 -3.87
C PHE A 21 8.13 -6.62 -3.25
N ALA A 22 7.91 -6.76 -1.95
CA ALA A 22 7.09 -5.85 -1.16
C ALA A 22 7.97 -5.00 -0.25
N THR A 23 7.78 -3.69 -0.29
CA THR A 23 8.37 -2.73 0.65
C THR A 23 7.51 -2.64 1.89
N VAL A 24 8.11 -2.71 3.07
CA VAL A 24 7.40 -2.63 4.35
C VAL A 24 7.98 -1.50 5.20
N SER A 25 7.21 -0.45 5.39
CA SER A 25 7.52 0.71 6.24
C SER A 25 6.24 1.35 6.81
N ALA A 26 5.35 0.51 7.32
CA ALA A 26 4.05 0.90 7.88
C ALA A 26 3.26 1.81 6.92
N CYS A 27 2.77 2.95 7.37
CA CYS A 27 1.98 3.89 6.56
C CYS A 27 2.74 4.48 5.36
N ALA A 28 4.09 4.45 5.39
CA ALA A 28 4.94 4.96 4.31
C ALA A 28 5.29 3.90 3.25
N SER A 29 4.78 2.67 3.36
CA SER A 29 5.15 1.56 2.47
C SER A 29 4.95 1.88 0.99
N SER A 30 3.80 2.46 0.62
CA SER A 30 3.53 2.84 -0.78
C SER A 30 4.47 3.93 -1.28
N ALA A 31 4.78 4.93 -0.47
CA ALA A 31 5.71 5.99 -0.83
C ALA A 31 7.12 5.43 -1.03
N ASN A 32 7.57 4.57 -0.13
CA ASN A 32 8.88 3.91 -0.26
C ASN A 32 8.93 2.99 -1.48
N ALA A 33 7.85 2.27 -1.79
CA ALA A 33 7.79 1.45 -3.01
C ALA A 33 7.97 2.30 -4.28
N ILE A 34 7.40 3.51 -4.32
CA ILE A 34 7.58 4.44 -5.45
C ILE A 34 9.03 4.93 -5.53
N ILE A 35 9.65 5.25 -4.39
CA ILE A 35 11.05 5.65 -4.31
C ILE A 35 11.97 4.54 -4.81
N ASP A 36 11.74 3.31 -4.37
CA ASP A 36 12.51 2.15 -4.79
C ASP A 36 12.38 1.92 -6.30
N ALA A 37 11.15 1.95 -6.84
CA ALA A 37 10.92 1.82 -8.28
C ALA A 37 11.65 2.89 -9.09
N LEU A 38 11.63 4.15 -8.65
CA LEU A 38 12.36 5.23 -9.27
C LEU A 38 13.87 4.98 -9.29
N ASN A 39 14.41 4.48 -8.16
CA ASN A 39 15.83 4.17 -8.04
C ASN A 39 16.23 3.00 -8.95
N TYR A 40 15.42 1.94 -9.05
CA TYR A 40 15.67 0.85 -9.99
C TYR A 40 15.73 1.31 -11.44
N ILE A 41 14.83 2.22 -11.85
CA ILE A 41 14.85 2.81 -13.19
C ILE A 41 16.09 3.70 -13.37
N ARG A 42 16.39 4.59 -12.43
CA ARG A 42 17.53 5.50 -12.51
C ARG A 42 18.89 4.78 -12.56
N LEU A 43 19.00 3.66 -11.88
CA LEU A 43 20.20 2.83 -11.85
C LEU A 43 20.29 1.87 -13.04
N GLY A 44 19.30 1.84 -13.90
CA GLY A 44 19.28 1.00 -15.10
C GLY A 44 18.97 -0.48 -14.84
N TYR A 45 18.42 -0.82 -13.66
CA TYR A 45 18.01 -2.19 -13.36
C TYR A 45 16.65 -2.56 -13.94
N ALA A 46 15.85 -1.58 -14.33
CA ALA A 46 14.56 -1.75 -14.98
C ALA A 46 14.25 -0.56 -15.89
N GLU A 47 13.57 -0.81 -17.00
CA GLU A 47 13.06 0.24 -17.88
C GLU A 47 11.69 0.74 -17.45
N VAL A 48 10.88 -0.16 -16.89
CA VAL A 48 9.52 0.12 -16.43
C VAL A 48 9.30 -0.62 -15.10
N MET A 49 8.65 0.03 -14.17
CA MET A 49 8.25 -0.56 -12.89
C MET A 49 6.77 -0.30 -12.61
N VAL A 50 6.04 -1.33 -12.23
CA VAL A 50 4.71 -1.20 -11.62
C VAL A 50 4.90 -1.08 -10.12
N THR A 51 4.39 -0.01 -9.52
CA THR A 51 4.58 0.27 -8.10
C THR A 51 3.35 0.92 -7.48
N GLY A 52 3.25 0.87 -6.17
CA GLY A 52 2.17 1.46 -5.41
C GLY A 52 1.89 0.68 -4.13
N GLY A 53 0.67 0.79 -3.64
CA GLY A 53 0.22 0.05 -2.47
C GLY A 53 -1.25 -0.29 -2.54
N SER A 54 -1.65 -1.29 -1.78
CA SER A 54 -3.03 -1.73 -1.65
C SER A 54 -3.31 -2.16 -0.22
N GLU A 55 -4.50 -1.89 0.24
CA GLU A 55 -4.93 -2.28 1.57
C GLU A 55 -6.42 -2.63 1.58
N ALA A 56 -6.77 -3.78 2.15
CA ALA A 56 -8.14 -4.18 2.43
C ALA A 56 -8.40 -4.05 3.95
N GLY A 57 -8.37 -2.81 4.44
CA GLY A 57 -8.34 -2.49 5.86
C GLY A 57 -9.67 -2.63 6.60
N VAL A 58 -10.79 -2.89 5.90
CA VAL A 58 -12.11 -3.02 6.54
C VAL A 58 -12.29 -4.42 7.12
N ALA A 59 -11.52 -4.70 8.17
CA ALA A 59 -11.58 -5.95 8.92
C ALA A 59 -11.52 -5.66 10.42
N LYS A 60 -12.08 -6.55 11.25
CA LYS A 60 -12.18 -6.33 12.71
C LYS A 60 -10.84 -6.00 13.37
N ALA A 61 -9.78 -6.70 12.99
CA ALA A 61 -8.44 -6.48 13.53
C ALA A 61 -7.88 -5.11 13.15
N SER A 62 -8.02 -4.71 11.90
CA SER A 62 -7.55 -3.41 11.40
C SER A 62 -8.32 -2.25 12.02
N ILE A 63 -9.66 -2.35 12.03
CA ILE A 63 -10.51 -1.33 12.66
C ILE A 63 -10.19 -1.23 14.15
N GLY A 64 -10.06 -2.36 14.87
CA GLY A 64 -9.68 -2.37 16.29
C GLY A 64 -8.33 -1.73 16.56
N GLY A 65 -7.33 -2.01 15.71
CA GLY A 65 -6.00 -1.42 15.81
C GLY A 65 -6.00 0.10 15.60
N PHE A 66 -6.63 0.58 14.54
CA PHE A 66 -6.75 2.02 14.29
C PHE A 66 -7.62 2.75 15.30
N ASN A 67 -8.64 2.08 15.83
CA ASN A 67 -9.45 2.64 16.92
C ASN A 67 -8.62 2.79 18.21
N ALA A 68 -7.77 1.82 18.53
CA ALA A 68 -6.86 1.90 19.68
C ALA A 68 -5.84 3.05 19.55
N LEU A 69 -5.46 3.41 18.32
CA LEU A 69 -4.60 4.56 18.02
C LEU A 69 -5.36 5.90 18.02
N HIS A 70 -6.68 5.90 18.24
CA HIS A 70 -7.54 7.07 18.09
C HIS A 70 -7.45 7.73 16.69
N ALA A 71 -7.20 6.93 15.66
CA ALA A 71 -6.99 7.40 14.30
C ALA A 71 -8.25 7.36 13.42
N LEU A 72 -9.34 6.77 13.92
CA LEU A 72 -10.60 6.70 13.20
C LEU A 72 -11.50 7.89 13.50
N SER A 73 -12.25 8.33 12.49
CA SER A 73 -13.35 9.26 12.68
C SER A 73 -14.45 8.60 13.55
N THR A 74 -14.98 9.36 14.48
CA THR A 74 -16.13 8.94 15.32
C THR A 74 -17.46 9.49 14.81
N ARG A 75 -17.45 10.14 13.64
CA ARG A 75 -18.65 10.74 13.04
C ARG A 75 -19.52 9.67 12.38
N ASN A 76 -20.29 8.96 13.20
CA ASN A 76 -21.17 7.89 12.75
C ASN A 76 -22.58 8.39 12.36
N ASP A 77 -22.92 9.61 12.74
CA ASP A 77 -24.18 10.29 12.42
C ASP A 77 -24.21 10.76 10.94
N ASP A 78 -23.06 11.01 10.33
CA ASP A 78 -22.94 11.38 8.93
C ASP A 78 -21.72 10.70 8.29
N PRO A 79 -21.86 9.41 7.88
CA PRO A 79 -20.76 8.65 7.32
C PRO A 79 -20.19 9.24 6.02
N ALA A 80 -21.00 9.95 5.26
CA ALA A 80 -20.59 10.55 3.99
C ALA A 80 -19.52 11.65 4.18
N THR A 81 -19.52 12.31 5.33
CA THR A 81 -18.57 13.35 5.68
C THR A 81 -17.62 12.95 6.83
N ALA A 82 -17.55 11.67 7.15
CA ALA A 82 -16.70 11.18 8.24
C ALA A 82 -15.20 11.30 7.94
N SER A 83 -14.79 11.04 6.70
CA SER A 83 -13.40 11.18 6.26
C SER A 83 -13.16 12.59 5.71
N ARG A 84 -12.39 13.38 6.44
CA ARG A 84 -12.10 14.80 6.11
C ARG A 84 -10.63 15.08 6.34
N PRO A 85 -9.74 14.57 5.48
CA PRO A 85 -8.31 14.82 5.62
C PRO A 85 -8.00 16.32 5.48
N PHE A 86 -7.13 16.81 6.35
CA PHE A 86 -6.70 18.22 6.42
C PHE A 86 -7.79 19.23 6.87
N ASP A 87 -8.88 18.77 7.46
CA ASP A 87 -9.92 19.63 8.03
C ASP A 87 -9.71 19.85 9.53
#